data_e2e94a9b7d7c1fb75b251262d9fce204
#
_entry.id   e2e94a9b7d7c1fb75b251262d9fce204
#
_cell.length_a   1.000
_cell.length_b   1.000
_cell.length_c   1.000
_cell.angle_alpha   90.00
_cell.angle_beta   90.00
_cell.angle_gamma   90.00
#
_symmetry.space_group_name_H-M   'P 1'
#
loop_
_entity.id
_entity.type
_entity.pdbx_description
1 polymer ?
#
loop_
_entity_poly.entity_id
_entity_poly.type
_entity_poly.pdbx_seq_one_letter_code
_entity_poly.pdbx_strand_id
1 'polypeptide(L)'
;MKQRQLGKNGPMISAIGIGAMSFSNFYGATDEAQSHAILSTALDEGVTHIDTANAYGPHTSESVIGTFLARQGKSRNELFSIATKAAITKDPETGARTFNNSAEHLESELDGSLARLGVDHVDLFYVHRRDPSIPIEEVTETLVGLIKKGKIRSLSLIHI
;
A
#
# COMPACT_ATOMS: atom_id res chain seq x y z
N MET A 1 -6.59 -13.40 17.28
CA MET A 1 -5.41 -13.79 16.48
C MET A 1 -4.11 -13.45 17.19
N LYS A 2 -2.99 -14.20 16.93
CA LYS A 2 -1.66 -13.82 17.45
C LYS A 2 -1.19 -12.53 16.79
N GLN A 3 -0.46 -11.70 17.53
CA GLN A 3 0.10 -10.45 17.02
C GLN A 3 1.63 -10.52 16.92
N ARG A 4 2.19 -9.74 16.02
CA ARG A 4 3.63 -9.56 15.78
C ARG A 4 3.95 -8.09 15.59
N GLN A 5 5.09 -7.65 16.05
CA GLN A 5 5.57 -6.30 15.78
C GLN A 5 6.10 -6.20 14.34
N LEU A 6 5.61 -5.21 13.59
CA LEU A 6 6.06 -4.92 12.23
C LEU A 6 7.38 -4.13 12.26
N GLY A 7 8.48 -4.85 12.08
CA GLY A 7 9.81 -4.26 12.24
C GLY A 7 10.18 -3.99 13.70
N LYS A 8 11.28 -3.27 13.94
CA LYS A 8 11.84 -3.05 15.27
C LYS A 8 10.98 -2.14 16.16
N ASN A 9 10.37 -1.11 15.56
CA ASN A 9 9.62 -0.06 16.27
C ASN A 9 8.24 0.20 15.65
N GLY A 10 7.76 -0.69 14.77
CA GLY A 10 6.47 -0.55 14.10
C GLY A 10 5.28 -0.99 14.96
N PRO A 11 4.07 -0.90 14.41
CA PRO A 11 2.85 -1.29 15.11
C PRO A 11 2.80 -2.81 15.39
N MET A 12 2.00 -3.18 16.37
CA MET A 12 1.56 -4.57 16.56
C MET A 12 0.48 -4.89 15.53
N ILE A 13 0.71 -5.89 14.71
CA ILE A 13 -0.22 -6.36 13.67
C ILE A 13 -0.52 -7.84 13.86
N SER A 14 -1.60 -8.32 13.24
CA SER A 14 -1.89 -9.76 13.19
C SER A 14 -0.74 -10.52 12.52
N ALA A 15 -0.48 -11.74 12.96
CA ALA A 15 0.59 -12.58 12.42
C ALA A 15 0.34 -13.01 10.96
N ILE A 16 -0.91 -12.86 10.49
CA ILE A 16 -1.34 -13.06 9.10
C ILE A 16 -1.94 -11.74 8.63
N GLY A 17 -1.61 -11.32 7.41
CA GLY A 17 -2.19 -10.15 6.75
C GLY A 17 -2.90 -10.52 5.45
N ILE A 18 -3.65 -9.57 4.90
CA ILE A 18 -4.30 -9.71 3.59
C ILE A 18 -3.35 -9.21 2.50
N GLY A 19 -3.05 -10.05 1.51
CA GLY A 19 -2.46 -9.64 0.26
C GLY A 19 -3.53 -9.26 -0.75
N ALA A 20 -3.75 -7.96 -0.94
CA ALA A 20 -4.88 -7.42 -1.68
C ALA A 20 -4.71 -7.40 -3.22
N MET A 21 -3.68 -8.04 -3.75
CA MET A 21 -3.52 -8.21 -5.21
C MET A 21 -4.67 -9.01 -5.83
N SER A 22 -5.31 -9.92 -5.07
CA SER A 22 -6.49 -10.65 -5.48
C SER A 22 -7.69 -9.75 -5.79
N PHE A 23 -7.80 -8.58 -5.18
CA PHE A 23 -8.89 -7.61 -5.43
C PHE A 23 -8.82 -6.93 -6.80
N SER A 24 -7.79 -7.23 -7.58
CA SER A 24 -7.55 -6.68 -8.92
C SER A 24 -7.67 -7.70 -10.04
N ASN A 25 -8.40 -8.80 -9.83
CA ASN A 25 -8.58 -9.90 -10.79
C ASN A 25 -7.27 -10.65 -11.17
N PHE A 26 -6.18 -10.46 -10.43
CA PHE A 26 -4.89 -11.06 -10.79
C PHE A 26 -4.85 -12.58 -10.64
N TYR A 27 -5.55 -13.11 -9.63
CA TYR A 27 -5.62 -14.56 -9.36
C TYR A 27 -6.94 -15.21 -9.80
N GLY A 28 -7.73 -14.50 -10.57
CA GLY A 28 -9.05 -14.93 -11.03
C GLY A 28 -10.07 -13.79 -10.92
N ALA A 29 -11.24 -13.98 -11.51
CA ALA A 29 -12.30 -12.99 -11.46
C ALA A 29 -12.74 -12.72 -10.01
N THR A 30 -12.86 -11.45 -9.66
CA THR A 30 -13.40 -10.98 -8.39
C THR A 30 -14.20 -9.71 -8.61
N ASP A 31 -15.06 -9.37 -7.68
CA ASP A 31 -15.80 -8.11 -7.67
C ASP A 31 -15.65 -7.39 -6.32
N GLU A 32 -16.21 -6.18 -6.23
CA GLU A 32 -16.15 -5.37 -5.01
C GLU A 32 -16.86 -6.08 -3.84
N ALA A 33 -18.00 -6.75 -4.10
CA ALA A 33 -18.76 -7.40 -3.05
C ALA A 33 -17.99 -8.57 -2.43
N GLN A 34 -17.34 -9.39 -3.25
CA GLN A 34 -16.48 -10.49 -2.80
C GLN A 34 -15.27 -9.95 -2.01
N SER A 35 -14.63 -8.91 -2.51
CA SER A 35 -13.49 -8.28 -1.83
C SER A 35 -13.90 -7.69 -0.47
N HIS A 36 -15.05 -7.03 -0.40
CA HIS A 36 -15.60 -6.52 0.85
C HIS A 36 -15.99 -7.62 1.84
N ALA A 37 -16.52 -8.75 1.36
CA ALA A 37 -16.79 -9.91 2.21
C ALA A 37 -15.51 -10.48 2.84
N ILE A 38 -14.42 -10.56 2.05
CA ILE A 38 -13.09 -10.97 2.55
C ILE A 38 -12.61 -9.99 3.63
N LEU A 39 -12.70 -8.67 3.39
CA LEU A 39 -12.28 -7.66 4.37
C LEU A 39 -13.11 -7.71 5.66
N SER A 40 -14.43 -7.92 5.55
CA SER A 40 -15.30 -8.09 6.72
C SER A 40 -14.92 -9.33 7.53
N THR A 41 -14.78 -10.48 6.87
CA THR A 41 -14.35 -11.73 7.53
C THR A 41 -12.98 -11.55 8.19
N ALA A 42 -12.07 -10.86 7.54
CA ALA A 42 -10.75 -10.60 8.10
C ALA A 42 -10.81 -9.78 9.40
N LEU A 43 -11.66 -8.75 9.47
CA LEU A 43 -11.91 -7.99 10.69
C LEU A 43 -12.49 -8.88 11.80
N ASP A 44 -13.50 -9.71 11.48
CA ASP A 44 -14.15 -10.62 12.43
C ASP A 44 -13.14 -11.64 13.01
N GLU A 45 -12.19 -12.10 12.20
CA GLU A 45 -11.10 -13.01 12.59
C GLU A 45 -9.89 -12.30 13.26
N GLY A 46 -9.95 -10.98 13.39
CA GLY A 46 -8.90 -10.18 14.03
C GLY A 46 -7.65 -9.99 13.17
N VAL A 47 -7.77 -10.03 11.85
CA VAL A 47 -6.70 -9.61 10.92
C VAL A 47 -6.64 -8.08 10.92
N THR A 48 -5.46 -7.54 11.15
CA THR A 48 -5.25 -6.09 11.30
C THR A 48 -4.25 -5.50 10.29
N HIS A 49 -3.82 -6.26 9.29
CA HIS A 49 -2.86 -5.79 8.31
C HIS A 49 -3.30 -6.08 6.88
N ILE A 50 -3.20 -5.06 6.01
CA ILE A 50 -3.46 -5.17 4.57
C ILE A 50 -2.22 -4.71 3.80
N ASP A 51 -1.80 -5.50 2.82
CA ASP A 51 -0.75 -5.18 1.87
C ASP A 51 -1.35 -5.02 0.47
N THR A 52 -1.29 -3.81 -0.06
CA THR A 52 -1.74 -3.44 -1.41
C THR A 52 -0.64 -2.74 -2.21
N ALA A 53 -0.95 -2.22 -3.39
CA ALA A 53 -0.08 -1.38 -4.21
C ALA A 53 -0.88 -0.58 -5.24
N ASN A 54 -0.36 0.59 -5.64
CA ASN A 54 -0.92 1.40 -6.72
C ASN A 54 -1.03 0.63 -8.06
N ALA A 55 -0.09 -0.30 -8.30
CA ALA A 55 -0.03 -1.11 -9.51
C ALA A 55 -1.06 -2.24 -9.58
N TYR A 56 -1.77 -2.55 -8.49
CA TYR A 56 -2.72 -3.65 -8.45
C TYR A 56 -4.04 -3.28 -9.14
N GLY A 57 -4.20 -3.72 -10.40
CA GLY A 57 -5.38 -3.59 -11.22
C GLY A 57 -5.62 -2.30 -12.02
N PRO A 58 -4.64 -1.50 -12.48
CA PRO A 58 -3.98 -0.46 -11.71
C PRO A 58 -5.00 0.37 -10.91
N HIS A 59 -4.63 0.65 -9.67
CA HIS A 59 -5.42 1.40 -8.66
C HIS A 59 -6.68 0.69 -8.12
N THR A 60 -7.16 -0.38 -8.76
CA THR A 60 -8.41 -1.06 -8.38
C THR A 60 -8.38 -1.55 -6.95
N SER A 61 -7.31 -2.22 -6.53
CA SER A 61 -7.19 -2.76 -5.17
C SER A 61 -7.31 -1.69 -4.09
N GLU A 62 -6.60 -0.56 -4.25
CA GLU A 62 -6.68 0.55 -3.29
C GLU A 62 -8.06 1.20 -3.27
N SER A 63 -8.71 1.35 -4.43
CA SER A 63 -10.06 1.91 -4.52
C SER A 63 -11.10 1.02 -3.83
N VAL A 64 -11.02 -0.29 -4.02
CA VAL A 64 -11.90 -1.28 -3.35
C VAL A 64 -11.71 -1.24 -1.83
N ILE A 65 -10.46 -1.16 -1.35
CA ILE A 65 -10.18 -1.02 0.08
C ILE A 65 -10.75 0.30 0.59
N GLY A 66 -10.54 1.41 -0.12
CA GLY A 66 -11.03 2.73 0.27
C GLY A 66 -12.56 2.80 0.38
N THR A 67 -13.30 2.20 -0.56
CA THR A 67 -14.78 2.12 -0.50
C THR A 67 -15.25 1.28 0.67
N PHE A 68 -14.56 0.18 0.99
CA PHE A 68 -14.84 -0.61 2.19
C PHE A 68 -14.67 0.19 3.47
N LEU A 69 -13.51 0.84 3.63
CA LEU A 69 -13.20 1.64 4.81
C LEU A 69 -14.20 2.79 5.02
N ALA A 70 -14.63 3.44 3.93
CA ALA A 70 -15.61 4.51 3.98
C ALA A 70 -16.96 4.07 4.56
N ARG A 71 -17.36 2.82 4.30
CA ARG A 71 -18.64 2.24 4.77
C ARG A 71 -18.64 1.84 6.24
N GLN A 72 -17.45 1.71 6.86
CA GLN A 72 -17.35 1.22 8.26
C GLN A 72 -17.62 2.30 9.32
N GLY A 73 -17.74 3.58 8.94
CA GLY A 73 -18.10 4.67 9.84
C GLY A 73 -17.12 4.97 10.97
N LYS A 74 -15.93 4.33 10.95
CA LYS A 74 -14.81 4.54 11.89
C LYS A 74 -13.69 5.30 11.22
N SER A 75 -12.75 5.83 11.99
CA SER A 75 -11.49 6.33 11.45
C SER A 75 -10.83 5.22 10.62
N ARG A 76 -10.56 5.51 9.37
CA ARG A 76 -10.06 4.53 8.39
C ARG A 76 -8.72 3.94 8.79
N ASN A 77 -7.88 4.74 9.46
CA ASN A 77 -6.58 4.32 9.95
C ASN A 77 -6.63 3.44 11.22
N GLU A 78 -7.82 3.24 11.81
CA GLU A 78 -7.99 2.43 13.03
C GLU A 78 -8.38 0.98 12.74
N LEU A 79 -8.91 0.69 11.54
CA LEU A 79 -9.38 -0.66 11.21
C LEU A 79 -8.25 -1.59 10.83
N PHE A 80 -7.32 -1.08 10.02
CA PHE A 80 -6.17 -1.84 9.53
C PHE A 80 -4.91 -1.00 9.54
N SER A 81 -3.79 -1.64 9.84
CA SER A 81 -2.47 -1.17 9.44
C SER A 81 -2.32 -1.41 7.94
N ILE A 82 -2.12 -0.34 7.17
CA ILE A 82 -2.12 -0.40 5.71
C ILE A 82 -0.70 -0.24 5.18
N ALA A 83 -0.30 -1.18 4.32
CA ALA A 83 0.89 -1.07 3.50
C ALA A 83 0.51 -0.87 2.04
N THR A 84 1.16 0.09 1.36
CA THR A 84 1.06 0.25 -0.09
C THR A 84 2.43 0.47 -0.71
N LYS A 85 2.49 0.47 -2.05
CA LYS A 85 3.75 0.46 -2.79
C LYS A 85 3.62 1.30 -4.05
N ALA A 86 4.71 1.98 -4.44
CA ALA A 86 4.84 2.64 -5.75
C ALA A 86 6.19 2.34 -6.39
N ALA A 87 6.45 2.89 -7.53
CA ALA A 87 7.62 2.85 -8.40
C ALA A 87 7.42 2.11 -9.74
N ILE A 88 6.42 1.24 -9.84
CA ILE A 88 6.13 0.59 -11.12
C ILE A 88 5.35 1.58 -12.00
N THR A 89 5.88 1.86 -13.17
CA THR A 89 5.29 2.76 -14.16
C THR A 89 5.40 2.18 -15.57
N LYS A 90 5.00 2.95 -16.56
CA LYS A 90 5.14 2.60 -17.98
C LYS A 90 5.88 3.68 -18.70
N ASP A 91 6.73 3.28 -19.61
CA ASP A 91 7.34 4.18 -20.59
C ASP A 91 6.24 4.82 -21.45
N PRO A 92 6.20 6.15 -21.57
CA PRO A 92 5.11 6.85 -22.26
C PRO A 92 5.08 6.61 -23.78
N GLU A 93 6.22 6.26 -24.39
CA GLU A 93 6.33 6.07 -25.83
C GLU A 93 6.07 4.60 -26.23
N THR A 94 6.59 3.66 -25.47
CA THR A 94 6.55 2.24 -25.80
C THR A 94 5.48 1.47 -25.03
N GLY A 95 4.95 2.02 -23.93
CA GLY A 95 4.06 1.33 -22.99
C GLY A 95 4.75 0.22 -22.19
N ALA A 96 6.05 0.04 -22.35
CA ALA A 96 6.82 -0.96 -21.64
C ALA A 96 6.85 -0.67 -20.13
N ARG A 97 6.85 -1.73 -19.33
CA ARG A 97 6.98 -1.60 -17.87
C ARG A 97 8.35 -1.05 -17.51
N THR A 98 8.36 0.04 -16.77
CA THR A 98 9.55 0.71 -16.24
C THR A 98 9.42 0.94 -14.74
N PHE A 99 10.49 1.46 -14.13
CA PHE A 99 10.51 1.80 -12.70
C PHE A 99 11.00 3.24 -12.55
N ASN A 100 10.36 3.97 -11.65
CA ASN A 100 10.75 5.34 -11.34
C ASN A 100 10.78 5.51 -9.81
N ASN A 101 11.96 5.79 -9.26
CA ASN A 101 12.16 6.04 -7.84
C ASN A 101 12.47 7.52 -7.56
N SER A 102 12.21 8.43 -8.50
CA SER A 102 12.37 9.87 -8.24
C SER A 102 11.48 10.33 -7.10
N ALA A 103 11.93 11.34 -6.37
CA ALA A 103 11.20 11.91 -5.25
C ALA A 103 9.80 12.39 -5.66
N GLU A 104 9.72 13.08 -6.79
CA GLU A 104 8.47 13.59 -7.35
C GLU A 104 7.49 12.46 -7.67
N HIS A 105 7.95 11.40 -8.33
CA HIS A 105 7.10 10.26 -8.68
C HIS A 105 6.62 9.51 -7.45
N LEU A 106 7.52 9.18 -6.51
CA LEU A 106 7.14 8.44 -5.30
C LEU A 106 6.15 9.22 -4.44
N GLU A 107 6.34 10.54 -4.28
CA GLU A 107 5.41 11.38 -3.52
C GLU A 107 4.06 11.51 -4.22
N SER A 108 4.03 11.76 -5.53
CA SER A 108 2.80 11.88 -6.31
C SER A 108 1.98 10.59 -6.28
N GLU A 109 2.63 9.43 -6.45
CA GLU A 109 1.96 8.13 -6.39
C GLU A 109 1.42 7.82 -5.00
N LEU A 110 2.16 8.18 -3.95
CA LEU A 110 1.68 8.06 -2.57
C LEU A 110 0.44 8.94 -2.34
N ASP A 111 0.45 10.20 -2.78
CA ASP A 111 -0.69 11.09 -2.63
C ASP A 111 -1.94 10.53 -3.34
N GLY A 112 -1.75 9.97 -4.53
CA GLY A 112 -2.80 9.23 -5.23
C GLY A 112 -3.31 8.02 -4.44
N SER A 113 -2.41 7.25 -3.82
CA SER A 113 -2.77 6.10 -2.99
C SER A 113 -3.55 6.51 -1.74
N LEU A 114 -3.11 7.56 -1.04
CA LEU A 114 -3.82 8.12 0.12
C LEU A 114 -5.23 8.56 -0.24
N ALA A 115 -5.39 9.24 -1.38
CA ALA A 115 -6.70 9.68 -1.87
C ALA A 115 -7.63 8.49 -2.18
N ARG A 116 -7.14 7.43 -2.86
CA ARG A 116 -7.92 6.23 -3.19
C ARG A 116 -8.32 5.44 -1.95
N LEU A 117 -7.40 5.25 -1.03
CA LEU A 117 -7.64 4.59 0.26
C LEU A 117 -8.49 5.46 1.19
N GLY A 118 -8.50 6.78 0.96
CA GLY A 118 -9.20 7.77 1.76
C GLY A 118 -8.62 7.88 3.17
N VAL A 119 -7.33 7.81 3.33
CA VAL A 119 -6.60 7.91 4.60
C VAL A 119 -5.59 9.04 4.54
N ASP A 120 -5.19 9.56 5.71
CA ASP A 120 -4.21 10.65 5.80
C ASP A 120 -2.77 10.14 5.72
N HIS A 121 -2.55 8.87 6.07
CA HIS A 121 -1.25 8.22 6.03
C HIS A 121 -1.39 6.71 5.84
N VAL A 122 -0.29 6.05 5.46
CA VAL A 122 -0.15 4.59 5.51
C VAL A 122 0.90 4.19 6.55
N ASP A 123 0.75 3.01 7.13
CA ASP A 123 1.70 2.52 8.15
C ASP A 123 3.02 2.09 7.53
N LEU A 124 2.99 1.57 6.31
CA LEU A 124 4.18 1.14 5.60
C LEU A 124 4.09 1.51 4.12
N PHE A 125 5.14 2.14 3.61
CA PHE A 125 5.27 2.44 2.19
C PHE A 125 6.50 1.75 1.61
N TYR A 126 6.28 0.97 0.53
CA TYR A 126 7.35 0.26 -0.16
C TYR A 126 7.76 0.94 -1.46
N VAL A 127 9.05 0.96 -1.74
CA VAL A 127 9.54 1.03 -3.11
C VAL A 127 9.34 -0.34 -3.76
N HIS A 128 8.34 -0.45 -4.65
CA HIS A 128 7.88 -1.72 -5.22
C HIS A 128 8.90 -2.37 -6.14
N ARG A 129 9.73 -1.58 -6.81
CA ARG A 129 10.84 -2.00 -7.67
C ARG A 129 11.94 -0.95 -7.66
N ARG A 130 13.15 -1.42 -7.69
CA ARG A 130 14.33 -0.56 -7.73
C ARG A 130 14.55 -0.02 -9.16
N ASP A 131 14.73 1.29 -9.26
CA ASP A 131 15.31 1.96 -10.42
C ASP A 131 16.82 2.13 -10.17
N PRO A 132 17.68 1.39 -10.87
CA PRO A 132 19.13 1.44 -10.63
C PRO A 132 19.78 2.75 -11.05
N SER A 133 19.10 3.60 -11.80
CA SER A 133 19.61 4.90 -12.24
C SER A 133 19.62 5.95 -11.13
N ILE A 134 18.85 5.74 -10.06
CA ILE A 134 18.78 6.65 -8.90
C ILE A 134 19.52 6.04 -7.72
N PRO A 135 20.47 6.73 -7.07
CA PRO A 135 21.17 6.24 -5.88
C PRO A 135 20.20 5.85 -4.77
N ILE A 136 20.48 4.74 -4.08
CA ILE A 136 19.57 4.23 -3.03
C ILE A 136 19.47 5.19 -1.85
N GLU A 137 20.52 5.95 -1.60
CA GLU A 137 20.59 6.99 -0.58
C GLU A 137 19.53 8.08 -0.85
N GLU A 138 19.43 8.56 -2.10
CA GLU A 138 18.44 9.57 -2.50
C GLU A 138 17.01 9.04 -2.35
N VAL A 139 16.78 7.79 -2.75
CA VAL A 139 15.48 7.13 -2.56
C VAL A 139 15.11 7.05 -1.08
N THR A 140 16.09 6.68 -0.24
CA THR A 140 15.88 6.57 1.20
C THR A 140 15.63 7.94 1.84
N GLU A 141 16.37 8.97 1.44
CA GLU A 141 16.15 10.35 1.90
C GLU A 141 14.74 10.84 1.54
N THR A 142 14.27 10.54 0.32
CA THR A 142 12.89 10.83 -0.09
C THR A 142 11.88 10.20 0.86
N LEU A 143 12.01 8.91 1.14
CA LEU A 143 11.09 8.18 2.03
C LEU A 143 11.14 8.72 3.48
N VAL A 144 12.32 9.08 3.97
CA VAL A 144 12.46 9.75 5.27
C VAL A 144 11.76 11.11 5.27
N GLY A 145 11.82 11.84 4.15
CA GLY A 145 11.06 13.07 3.95
C GLY A 145 9.54 12.85 4.06
N LEU A 146 9.02 11.76 3.50
CA LEU A 146 7.60 11.39 3.59
C LEU A 146 7.17 11.03 5.03
N ILE A 147 8.06 10.40 5.82
CA ILE A 147 7.85 10.19 7.27
C ILE A 147 7.73 11.53 7.98
N LYS A 148 8.65 12.47 7.73
CA LYS A 148 8.62 13.81 8.35
C LYS A 148 7.37 14.61 7.98
N LYS A 149 6.82 14.40 6.78
CA LYS A 149 5.54 14.98 6.33
C LYS A 149 4.32 14.30 6.95
N GLY A 150 4.50 13.19 7.67
CA GLY A 150 3.42 12.42 8.28
C GLY A 150 2.60 11.57 7.31
N LYS A 151 3.02 11.44 6.04
CA LYS A 151 2.31 10.67 5.01
C LYS A 151 2.53 9.15 5.14
N ILE A 152 3.65 8.73 5.73
CA ILE A 152 3.96 7.32 6.01
C ILE A 152 4.54 7.19 7.41
N ARG A 153 4.33 6.06 8.08
CA ARG A 153 4.89 5.77 9.41
C ARG A 153 6.20 5.01 9.34
N SER A 154 6.34 4.16 8.36
CA SER A 154 7.54 3.36 8.12
C SER A 154 7.79 3.17 6.62
N LEU A 155 9.01 2.85 6.28
CA LEU A 155 9.46 2.63 4.91
C LEU A 155 10.08 1.25 4.75
N SER A 156 10.04 0.72 3.54
CA SER A 156 10.76 -0.49 3.16
C SER A 156 11.09 -0.50 1.67
N LEU A 157 12.01 -1.38 1.31
CA LEU A 157 12.35 -1.70 -0.07
C LEU A 157 12.03 -3.17 -0.29
N ILE A 158 11.30 -3.51 -1.35
CA ILE A 158 10.82 -4.88 -1.54
C ILE A 158 11.96 -5.88 -1.83
N HIS A 159 13.09 -5.38 -2.27
CA HIS A 159 14.29 -6.16 -2.62
C HIS A 159 15.50 -5.77 -1.75
N ILE A 160 15.32 -5.77 -0.46
CA ILE A 160 16.44 -5.55 0.47
C ILE A 160 17.30 -6.80 0.57
#